data_41abeb565de719dfaf02e2d1c4d99655
#
_entry.id   41abeb565de719dfaf02e2d1c4d99655
#
_cell.length_a   1.000
_cell.length_b   1.000
_cell.length_c   1.000
_cell.angle_alpha   90.00
_cell.angle_beta   90.00
_cell.angle_gamma   90.00
#
_symmetry.space_group_name_H-M   'P 1'
#
loop_
_entity.id
_entity.type
_entity.pdbx_description
1 polymer ?
#
loop_
_entity_poly.entity_id
_entity_poly.type
_entity_poly.pdbx_seq_one_letter_code
_entity_poly.pdbx_strand_id
1 'polypeptide(L)'
;MSEQLIHTKVEPPTIRRSRPELRGQKPPLKIKEIWAIRIRLQLEARIRDLAMFNLAIDSKLRACDLTALKVDDVAMSGRVRSRAIVIQKKTGRPVQFEITEQTRDTVAHWIHAAGLRHGGFLFPSRICAGRPIRTRQYARLVSRWISSLGLDPARYGTHSLRRTKPTLIYRRTGNLRAVQLLLGHTKLDYVPRRTMSRRAVTRFIINENGGRIGT
;
A
#
# COMPACT_ATOMS: atom_id res chain seq x y z
N MET A 1 -77.21 0.05 -17.72
CA MET A 1 -75.90 -0.53 -18.19
C MET A 1 -74.78 0.33 -17.55
N SER A 2 -74.21 -0.15 -16.46
CA SER A 2 -73.21 0.58 -15.69
C SER A 2 -71.88 -0.12 -15.86
N GLU A 3 -70.93 0.53 -16.55
CA GLU A 3 -69.55 0.06 -16.70
C GLU A 3 -68.75 0.33 -15.41
N GLN A 4 -68.32 -0.74 -14.76
CA GLN A 4 -67.37 -0.65 -13.66
C GLN A 4 -65.93 -0.61 -14.20
N LEU A 5 -65.27 0.51 -14.08
CA LEU A 5 -63.83 0.69 -14.34
C LEU A 5 -63.02 0.03 -13.20
N ILE A 6 -62.37 -1.07 -13.50
CA ILE A 6 -61.44 -1.74 -12.59
C ILE A 6 -60.09 -0.97 -12.64
N HIS A 7 -59.82 -0.23 -11.57
CA HIS A 7 -58.50 0.39 -11.37
C HIS A 7 -57.50 -0.67 -10.86
N THR A 8 -56.73 -1.19 -11.75
CA THR A 8 -55.54 -2.02 -11.40
C THR A 8 -54.42 -1.12 -10.92
N LYS A 9 -54.20 -1.11 -9.62
CA LYS A 9 -53.09 -0.43 -8.95
C LYS A 9 -51.80 -1.17 -9.24
N VAL A 10 -51.00 -0.67 -10.17
CA VAL A 10 -49.66 -1.19 -10.45
C VAL A 10 -48.72 -0.68 -9.34
N GLU A 11 -48.29 -1.58 -8.47
CA GLU A 11 -47.26 -1.25 -7.49
C GLU A 11 -45.90 -1.09 -8.17
N PRO A 12 -45.11 -0.05 -7.80
CA PRO A 12 -43.77 0.14 -8.37
C PRO A 12 -42.82 -0.96 -7.90
N PRO A 13 -41.87 -1.39 -8.76
CA PRO A 13 -40.94 -2.45 -8.42
C PRO A 13 -40.09 -2.06 -7.21
N THR A 14 -40.17 -2.88 -6.16
CA THR A 14 -39.35 -2.74 -4.96
C THR A 14 -37.88 -2.96 -5.33
N ILE A 15 -37.10 -1.88 -5.42
CA ILE A 15 -35.64 -1.96 -5.60
C ILE A 15 -35.08 -2.68 -4.38
N ARG A 16 -34.79 -3.96 -4.52
CA ARG A 16 -34.00 -4.72 -3.54
C ARG A 16 -32.66 -4.03 -3.38
N ARG A 17 -32.49 -3.26 -2.32
CA ARG A 17 -31.16 -2.78 -1.88
C ARG A 17 -30.31 -4.03 -1.65
N SER A 18 -29.34 -4.25 -2.54
CA SER A 18 -28.36 -5.32 -2.39
C SER A 18 -27.74 -5.19 -0.99
N ARG A 19 -27.76 -6.29 -0.21
CA ARG A 19 -27.08 -6.35 1.08
C ARG A 19 -25.64 -5.86 0.88
N PRO A 20 -25.10 -4.98 1.77
CA PRO A 20 -23.70 -4.60 1.67
C PRO A 20 -22.87 -5.88 1.76
N GLU A 21 -22.18 -6.22 0.68
CA GLU A 21 -21.20 -7.30 0.71
C GLU A 21 -20.28 -7.03 1.89
N LEU A 22 -20.18 -7.99 2.81
CA LEU A 22 -19.20 -8.00 3.89
C LEU A 22 -17.84 -7.85 3.22
N ARG A 23 -17.35 -6.62 3.17
CA ARG A 23 -16.05 -6.29 2.56
C ARG A 23 -14.98 -6.97 3.38
N GLY A 24 -14.60 -8.15 2.97
CA GLY A 24 -13.48 -8.88 3.53
C GLY A 24 -12.21 -8.03 3.53
N GLN A 25 -11.17 -8.50 4.18
CA GLN A 25 -9.89 -7.79 4.24
C GLN A 25 -9.35 -7.53 2.84
N LYS A 26 -8.99 -6.28 2.55
CA LYS A 26 -8.44 -5.86 1.26
C LYS A 26 -7.19 -6.67 0.92
N PRO A 27 -7.11 -7.29 -0.28
CA PRO A 27 -5.99 -8.15 -0.66
C PRO A 27 -4.68 -7.35 -0.82
N PRO A 28 -3.52 -8.00 -0.65
CA PRO A 28 -2.23 -7.42 -1.00
C PRO A 28 -2.07 -7.32 -2.52
N LEU A 29 -1.18 -6.44 -2.99
CA LEU A 29 -0.79 -6.37 -4.39
C LEU A 29 0.05 -7.58 -4.78
N LYS A 30 -0.09 -8.01 -6.03
CA LYS A 30 0.80 -8.98 -6.68
C LYS A 30 2.08 -8.29 -7.16
N ILE A 31 3.16 -9.06 -7.35
CA ILE A 31 4.44 -8.51 -7.84
C ILE A 31 4.25 -7.75 -9.15
N LYS A 32 3.53 -8.33 -10.11
CA LYS A 32 3.24 -7.69 -11.40
C LYS A 32 2.51 -6.35 -11.26
N GLU A 33 1.60 -6.23 -10.29
CA GLU A 33 0.85 -5.00 -10.02
C GLU A 33 1.76 -3.92 -9.41
N ILE A 34 2.71 -4.31 -8.54
CA ILE A 34 3.71 -3.40 -7.99
C ILE A 34 4.57 -2.81 -9.11
N TRP A 35 5.10 -3.67 -9.98
CA TRP A 35 5.92 -3.23 -11.11
C TRP A 35 5.14 -2.34 -12.07
N ALA A 36 3.91 -2.70 -12.42
CA ALA A 36 3.08 -1.92 -13.32
C ALA A 36 2.79 -0.51 -12.76
N ILE A 37 2.50 -0.37 -11.45
CA ILE A 37 2.33 0.95 -10.82
C ILE A 37 3.64 1.74 -10.87
N ARG A 38 4.77 1.12 -10.54
CA ARG A 38 6.09 1.78 -10.56
C ARG A 38 6.41 2.35 -11.94
N ILE A 39 6.34 1.50 -12.96
CA ILE A 39 6.64 1.90 -14.36
C ILE A 39 5.72 3.04 -14.78
N ARG A 40 4.42 2.94 -14.51
CA ARG A 40 3.48 4.00 -14.86
C ARG A 40 3.82 5.32 -14.19
N LEU A 41 4.10 5.30 -12.88
CA LEU A 41 4.47 6.51 -12.13
C LEU A 41 5.80 7.12 -12.62
N GLN A 42 6.74 6.27 -13.09
CA GLN A 42 7.99 6.73 -13.71
C GLN A 42 7.72 7.38 -15.07
N LEU A 43 6.97 6.74 -15.95
CA LEU A 43 6.62 7.28 -17.27
C LEU A 43 5.84 8.59 -17.18
N GLU A 44 4.96 8.72 -16.19
CA GLU A 44 4.18 9.94 -15.92
C GLU A 44 4.99 11.01 -15.14
N ALA A 45 6.28 10.80 -14.88
CA ALA A 45 7.16 11.67 -14.08
C ALA A 45 6.56 12.07 -12.71
N ARG A 46 5.78 11.18 -12.08
CA ARG A 46 5.11 11.43 -10.80
C ARG A 46 6.02 11.12 -9.63
N ILE A 47 7.11 11.87 -9.51
CA ILE A 47 8.22 11.64 -8.58
C ILE A 47 7.72 11.46 -7.13
N ARG A 48 6.86 12.36 -6.64
CA ARG A 48 6.30 12.26 -5.28
C ARG A 48 5.50 10.98 -5.06
N ASP A 49 4.63 10.67 -6.00
CA ASP A 49 3.73 9.52 -5.90
C ASP A 49 4.52 8.21 -5.96
N LEU A 50 5.59 8.17 -6.78
CA LEU A 50 6.50 7.03 -6.87
C LEU A 50 7.27 6.81 -5.56
N ALA A 51 7.84 7.88 -4.99
CA ALA A 51 8.53 7.82 -3.68
C ALA A 51 7.57 7.36 -2.58
N MET A 52 6.35 7.90 -2.54
CA MET A 52 5.33 7.52 -1.56
C MET A 52 4.87 6.06 -1.73
N PHE A 53 4.69 5.60 -2.96
CA PHE A 53 4.30 4.21 -3.25
C PHE A 53 5.38 3.22 -2.82
N ASN A 54 6.63 3.46 -3.23
CA ASN A 54 7.76 2.59 -2.87
C ASN A 54 7.95 2.53 -1.35
N LEU A 55 7.95 3.69 -0.69
CA LEU A 55 8.11 3.76 0.76
C LEU A 55 6.93 3.09 1.50
N ALA A 56 5.69 3.19 0.98
CA ALA A 56 4.53 2.50 1.56
C ALA A 56 4.68 0.97 1.53
N ILE A 57 5.23 0.42 0.45
CA ILE A 57 5.51 -1.02 0.32
C ILE A 57 6.62 -1.43 1.31
N ASP A 58 7.74 -0.70 1.33
CA ASP A 58 8.90 -1.06 2.14
C ASP A 58 8.63 -0.91 3.63
N SER A 59 8.08 0.23 4.05
CA SER A 59 7.89 0.56 5.46
C SER A 59 6.76 -0.23 6.12
N LYS A 60 5.77 -0.67 5.35
CA LYS A 60 4.57 -1.35 5.89
C LYS A 60 3.84 -0.49 6.94
N LEU A 61 4.03 0.81 6.94
CA LEU A 61 3.43 1.75 7.87
C LEU A 61 1.92 1.86 7.64
N ARG A 62 1.19 2.25 8.69
CA ARG A 62 -0.20 2.67 8.53
C ARG A 62 -0.26 3.99 7.76
N ALA A 63 -1.40 4.27 7.14
CA ALA A 63 -1.58 5.51 6.38
C ALA A 63 -1.27 6.77 7.22
N CYS A 64 -1.69 6.78 8.50
CA CYS A 64 -1.42 7.90 9.40
C CYS A 64 0.07 8.07 9.73
N ASP A 65 0.81 6.98 9.82
CA ASP A 65 2.24 7.01 10.12
C ASP A 65 3.03 7.41 8.86
N LEU A 66 2.72 6.81 7.69
CA LEU A 66 3.36 7.13 6.42
C LEU A 66 3.18 8.61 6.04
N THR A 67 1.96 9.14 6.17
CA THR A 67 1.68 10.54 5.81
C THR A 67 2.33 11.53 6.76
N ALA A 68 2.63 11.14 7.99
CA ALA A 68 3.24 11.99 9.00
C ALA A 68 4.76 11.92 9.06
N LEU A 69 5.39 11.11 8.20
CA LEU A 69 6.85 11.02 8.14
C LEU A 69 7.48 12.39 7.90
N LYS A 70 8.54 12.66 8.63
CA LYS A 70 9.43 13.78 8.40
C LYS A 70 10.63 13.34 7.55
N VAL A 71 11.31 14.30 6.97
CA VAL A 71 12.55 14.04 6.22
C VAL A 71 13.56 13.32 7.10
N ASP A 72 13.69 13.73 8.35
CA ASP A 72 14.64 13.19 9.32
C ASP A 72 14.37 11.74 9.74
N ASP A 73 13.11 11.29 9.62
CA ASP A 73 12.79 9.91 9.92
C ASP A 73 13.45 8.93 8.93
N VAL A 74 13.73 9.39 7.70
CA VAL A 74 14.25 8.54 6.61
C VAL A 74 15.57 9.00 6.04
N ALA A 75 15.97 10.25 6.26
CA ALA A 75 17.20 10.83 5.71
C ALA A 75 18.05 11.49 6.81
N MET A 76 19.36 11.55 6.59
CA MET A 76 20.32 12.22 7.46
C MET A 76 21.45 12.77 6.60
N SER A 77 21.85 14.00 6.85
CA SER A 77 22.95 14.67 6.11
C SER A 77 22.79 14.54 4.58
N GLY A 78 21.56 14.76 4.08
CA GLY A 78 21.24 14.70 2.64
C GLY A 78 21.15 13.30 2.03
N ARG A 79 21.36 12.22 2.81
CA ARG A 79 21.31 10.85 2.32
C ARG A 79 20.14 10.07 2.95
N VAL A 80 19.41 9.33 2.12
CA VAL A 80 18.34 8.41 2.61
C VAL A 80 18.98 7.17 3.22
N ARG A 81 18.56 6.84 4.45
CA ARG A 81 19.07 5.70 5.20
C ARG A 81 18.57 4.38 4.62
N SER A 82 19.36 3.31 4.80
CA SER A 82 18.92 1.93 4.47
C SER A 82 17.91 1.38 5.47
N ARG A 83 17.86 1.94 6.69
CA ARG A 83 16.90 1.56 7.75
C ARG A 83 16.36 2.80 8.43
N ALA A 84 15.09 2.76 8.80
CA ALA A 84 14.42 3.82 9.56
C ALA A 84 13.64 3.25 10.73
N ILE A 85 13.50 4.03 11.81
CA ILE A 85 12.71 3.70 12.99
C ILE A 85 11.67 4.81 13.16
N VAL A 86 10.39 4.41 13.28
CA VAL A 86 9.28 5.34 13.44
C VAL A 86 8.38 4.88 14.58
N ILE A 87 7.99 5.81 15.45
CA ILE A 87 7.03 5.53 16.50
C ILE A 87 5.62 5.58 15.92
N GLN A 88 4.90 4.48 15.99
CA GLN A 88 3.53 4.38 15.46
C GLN A 88 2.56 5.21 16.31
N LYS A 89 1.80 6.11 15.69
CA LYS A 89 0.81 6.96 16.37
C LYS A 89 -0.26 6.18 17.14
N LYS A 90 -0.72 5.05 16.58
CA LYS A 90 -1.80 4.27 17.20
C LYS A 90 -1.34 3.43 18.41
N THR A 91 -0.09 2.99 18.43
CA THR A 91 0.39 2.01 19.44
C THR A 91 1.49 2.54 20.33
N GLY A 92 2.06 3.71 20.01
CA GLY A 92 3.23 4.27 20.70
C GLY A 92 4.51 3.43 20.54
N ARG A 93 4.47 2.35 19.76
CA ARG A 93 5.59 1.42 19.63
C ARG A 93 6.51 1.79 18.47
N PRO A 94 7.83 1.65 18.65
CA PRO A 94 8.77 1.80 17.55
C PRO A 94 8.62 0.66 16.55
N VAL A 95 8.66 0.99 15.26
CA VAL A 95 8.72 0.03 14.16
C VAL A 95 9.92 0.36 13.31
N GLN A 96 10.80 -0.62 13.16
CA GLN A 96 11.94 -0.55 12.27
C GLN A 96 11.59 -1.17 10.92
N PHE A 97 12.06 -0.55 9.84
CA PHE A 97 11.91 -1.09 8.50
C PHE A 97 13.13 -0.79 7.63
N GLU A 98 13.34 -1.63 6.65
CA GLU A 98 14.38 -1.45 5.64
C GLU A 98 13.82 -0.66 4.46
N ILE A 99 14.63 0.24 3.94
CA ILE A 99 14.37 1.03 2.74
C ILE A 99 15.27 0.45 1.65
N THR A 100 14.66 -0.20 0.65
CA THR A 100 15.40 -0.79 -0.47
C THR A 100 16.12 0.29 -1.28
N GLU A 101 17.16 -0.09 -2.02
CA GLU A 101 17.94 0.84 -2.85
C GLU A 101 17.03 1.62 -3.79
N GLN A 102 16.20 0.94 -4.55
CA GLN A 102 15.21 1.58 -5.43
C GLN A 102 14.32 2.59 -4.70
N THR A 103 13.93 2.31 -3.47
CA THR A 103 13.12 3.24 -2.67
C THR A 103 13.95 4.41 -2.19
N ARG A 104 15.23 4.19 -1.79
CA ARG A 104 16.13 5.28 -1.40
C ARG A 104 16.33 6.28 -2.53
N ASP A 105 16.56 5.79 -3.74
CA ASP A 105 16.77 6.64 -4.93
C ASP A 105 15.54 7.49 -5.23
N THR A 106 14.35 6.88 -5.20
CA THR A 106 13.10 7.62 -5.46
C THR A 106 12.77 8.63 -4.37
N VAL A 107 13.07 8.32 -3.10
CA VAL A 107 12.87 9.23 -1.96
C VAL A 107 13.90 10.37 -2.01
N ALA A 108 15.17 10.07 -2.31
CA ALA A 108 16.22 11.09 -2.46
C ALA A 108 15.87 12.06 -3.60
N HIS A 109 15.47 11.52 -4.76
CA HIS A 109 15.02 12.32 -5.89
C HIS A 109 13.84 13.22 -5.51
N TRP A 110 12.85 12.67 -4.78
CA TRP A 110 11.71 13.47 -4.31
C TRP A 110 12.13 14.58 -3.33
N ILE A 111 12.98 14.29 -2.35
CA ILE A 111 13.49 15.28 -1.38
C ILE A 111 14.16 16.43 -2.13
N HIS A 112 15.03 16.11 -3.08
CA HIS A 112 15.75 17.10 -3.89
C HIS A 112 14.81 17.91 -4.77
N ALA A 113 13.97 17.26 -5.58
CA ALA A 113 13.07 17.92 -6.53
C ALA A 113 12.02 18.82 -5.87
N ALA A 114 11.64 18.51 -4.61
CA ALA A 114 10.69 19.31 -3.85
C ALA A 114 11.35 20.30 -2.89
N GLY A 115 12.69 20.38 -2.85
CA GLY A 115 13.43 21.26 -1.95
C GLY A 115 13.11 21.03 -0.46
N LEU A 116 12.85 19.76 -0.08
CA LEU A 116 12.45 19.45 1.30
C LEU A 116 13.64 19.60 2.25
N ARG A 117 13.38 20.24 3.39
CA ARG A 117 14.39 20.53 4.40
C ARG A 117 14.21 19.65 5.64
N HIS A 118 15.26 19.57 6.44
CA HIS A 118 15.27 19.00 7.78
C HIS A 118 14.09 19.54 8.62
N GLY A 119 13.48 18.69 9.44
CA GLY A 119 12.31 19.04 10.26
C GLY A 119 10.97 19.05 9.51
N GLY A 120 11.00 19.18 8.17
CA GLY A 120 9.81 19.22 7.34
C GLY A 120 9.17 17.85 7.14
N PHE A 121 7.87 17.84 6.75
CA PHE A 121 7.20 16.61 6.37
C PHE A 121 7.73 16.06 5.05
N LEU A 122 7.95 14.76 4.97
CA LEU A 122 8.38 14.08 3.74
C LEU A 122 7.34 14.21 2.62
N PHE A 123 6.05 14.19 2.98
CA PHE A 123 4.95 14.37 2.05
C PHE A 123 4.06 15.53 2.48
N PRO A 124 4.49 16.79 2.21
CA PRO A 124 3.74 17.96 2.60
C PRO A 124 2.42 18.07 1.83
N SER A 125 1.45 18.71 2.46
CA SER A 125 0.18 19.10 1.82
C SER A 125 0.44 20.21 0.81
N ARG A 126 -0.20 20.14 -0.37
CA ARG A 126 -0.18 21.23 -1.35
C ARG A 126 -1.14 22.38 -1.00
N ILE A 127 -2.10 22.12 -0.11
CA ILE A 127 -3.16 23.07 0.23
C ILE A 127 -2.85 23.78 1.54
N CYS A 128 -2.28 23.07 2.52
CA CYS A 128 -1.99 23.60 3.85
C CYS A 128 -0.48 23.56 4.07
N ALA A 129 0.17 24.72 4.00
CA ALA A 129 1.59 24.85 4.30
C ALA A 129 1.92 24.34 5.72
N GLY A 130 3.09 23.74 5.90
CA GLY A 130 3.53 23.20 7.19
C GLY A 130 2.77 21.99 7.71
N ARG A 131 1.84 21.43 6.95
CA ARG A 131 1.10 20.22 7.33
C ARG A 131 1.39 19.06 6.36
N PRO A 132 1.30 17.80 6.83
CA PRO A 132 1.45 16.65 5.97
C PRO A 132 0.20 16.43 5.10
N ILE A 133 0.34 15.66 4.04
CA ILE A 133 -0.78 15.15 3.27
C ILE A 133 -1.75 14.37 4.18
N ARG A 134 -3.04 14.61 4.03
CA ARG A 134 -4.05 13.90 4.83
C ARG A 134 -4.19 12.44 4.39
N THR A 135 -4.49 11.54 5.34
CA THR A 135 -4.71 10.11 5.06
C THR A 135 -5.79 9.86 4.01
N ARG A 136 -6.84 10.69 4.00
CA ARG A 136 -7.91 10.64 2.99
C ARG A 136 -7.39 10.94 1.58
N GLN A 137 -6.47 11.90 1.46
CA GLN A 137 -5.86 12.23 0.17
C GLN A 137 -4.89 11.14 -0.29
N TYR A 138 -4.11 10.57 0.64
CA TYR A 138 -3.30 9.40 0.35
C TYR A 138 -4.17 8.21 -0.13
N ALA A 139 -5.30 7.95 0.51
CA ALA A 139 -6.24 6.91 0.07
C ALA A 139 -6.74 7.14 -1.36
N ARG A 140 -7.03 8.42 -1.74
CA ARG A 140 -7.40 8.78 -3.12
C ARG A 140 -6.27 8.55 -4.12
N LEU A 141 -5.01 8.78 -3.72
CA LEU A 141 -3.85 8.47 -4.56
C LEU A 141 -3.77 6.96 -4.81
N VAL A 142 -3.87 6.16 -3.73
CA VAL A 142 -3.89 4.69 -3.86
C VAL A 142 -5.00 4.22 -4.78
N SER A 143 -6.22 4.73 -4.63
CA SER A 143 -7.33 4.39 -5.53
C SER A 143 -7.01 4.71 -6.99
N ARG A 144 -6.40 5.86 -7.27
CA ARG A 144 -5.96 6.24 -8.61
C ARG A 144 -4.91 5.27 -9.18
N TRP A 145 -3.90 4.92 -8.40
CA TRP A 145 -2.87 3.95 -8.84
C TRP A 145 -3.47 2.59 -9.16
N ILE A 146 -4.45 2.14 -8.38
CA ILE A 146 -5.16 0.88 -8.61
C ILE A 146 -6.01 0.95 -9.89
N SER A 147 -6.83 2.02 -10.03
CA SER A 147 -7.68 2.22 -11.21
C SER A 147 -6.87 2.33 -12.50
N SER A 148 -5.65 2.90 -12.44
CA SER A 148 -4.78 3.03 -13.60
C SER A 148 -4.31 1.69 -14.17
N LEU A 149 -4.42 0.60 -13.39
CA LEU A 149 -4.15 -0.77 -13.83
C LEU A 149 -5.42 -1.53 -14.28
N GLY A 150 -6.57 -0.86 -14.33
CA GLY A 150 -7.85 -1.52 -14.59
C GLY A 150 -8.35 -2.39 -13.42
N LEU A 151 -7.75 -2.26 -12.22
CA LEU A 151 -8.19 -2.99 -11.04
C LEU A 151 -9.30 -2.23 -10.32
N ASP A 152 -10.22 -2.97 -9.68
CA ASP A 152 -11.28 -2.37 -8.88
C ASP A 152 -10.74 -1.71 -7.61
N PRO A 153 -10.80 -0.36 -7.48
CA PRO A 153 -10.30 0.35 -6.31
C PRO A 153 -11.11 0.09 -5.04
N ALA A 154 -12.33 -0.46 -5.15
CA ALA A 154 -13.11 -0.86 -3.98
C ALA A 154 -12.48 -2.05 -3.25
N ARG A 155 -11.83 -2.95 -3.98
CA ARG A 155 -11.15 -4.13 -3.43
C ARG A 155 -9.79 -3.84 -2.82
N TYR A 156 -9.13 -2.73 -3.19
CA TYR A 156 -7.80 -2.37 -2.72
C TYR A 156 -7.83 -1.08 -1.88
N GLY A 157 -6.72 -0.76 -1.24
CA GLY A 157 -6.57 0.48 -0.46
C GLY A 157 -5.23 0.55 0.25
N THR A 158 -5.07 1.53 1.14
CA THR A 158 -3.82 1.74 1.89
C THR A 158 -3.40 0.50 2.70
N HIS A 159 -4.36 -0.30 3.18
CA HIS A 159 -4.09 -1.56 3.86
C HIS A 159 -3.53 -2.63 2.93
N SER A 160 -3.87 -2.60 1.65
CA SER A 160 -3.30 -3.51 0.65
C SER A 160 -1.80 -3.30 0.51
N LEU A 161 -1.34 -2.04 0.38
CA LEU A 161 0.08 -1.72 0.33
C LEU A 161 0.82 -2.17 1.58
N ARG A 162 0.26 -1.87 2.77
CA ARG A 162 0.85 -2.29 4.04
C ARG A 162 1.06 -3.82 4.12
N ARG A 163 0.13 -4.60 3.57
CA ARG A 163 0.18 -6.08 3.59
C ARG A 163 1.05 -6.69 2.52
N THR A 164 1.36 -5.95 1.48
CA THR A 164 2.03 -6.47 0.29
C THR A 164 3.38 -7.10 0.62
N LYS A 165 4.34 -6.35 1.17
CA LYS A 165 5.68 -6.86 1.50
C LYS A 165 5.64 -8.02 2.51
N PRO A 166 4.88 -7.96 3.62
CA PRO A 166 4.72 -9.09 4.53
C PRO A 166 4.17 -10.36 3.86
N THR A 167 3.18 -10.21 2.98
CA THR A 167 2.61 -11.36 2.25
C THR A 167 3.63 -11.97 1.29
N LEU A 168 4.41 -11.14 0.58
CA LEU A 168 5.46 -11.62 -0.31
C LEU A 168 6.55 -12.35 0.46
N ILE A 169 6.99 -11.82 1.60
CA ILE A 169 7.97 -12.47 2.47
C ILE A 169 7.42 -13.80 3.00
N TYR A 170 6.17 -13.81 3.47
CA TYR A 170 5.55 -15.06 3.93
C TYR A 170 5.47 -16.12 2.82
N ARG A 171 5.07 -15.74 1.62
CA ARG A 171 5.02 -16.64 0.47
C ARG A 171 6.39 -17.23 0.13
N ARG A 172 7.44 -16.45 0.33
CA ARG A 172 8.83 -16.88 0.05
C ARG A 172 9.41 -17.76 1.16
N THR A 173 9.17 -17.43 2.42
CA THR A 173 9.86 -18.04 3.57
C THR A 173 9.00 -19.02 4.35
N GLY A 174 7.67 -18.96 4.25
CA GLY A 174 6.74 -19.68 5.13
C GLY A 174 6.80 -19.23 6.60
N ASN A 175 7.63 -18.25 6.94
CA ASN A 175 7.91 -17.85 8.31
C ASN A 175 6.90 -16.80 8.81
N LEU A 176 5.92 -17.26 9.57
CA LEU A 176 4.87 -16.43 10.14
C LEU A 176 5.40 -15.47 11.20
N ARG A 177 6.39 -15.90 11.98
CA ARG A 177 7.00 -15.07 13.01
C ARG A 177 7.73 -13.86 12.44
N ALA A 178 8.45 -14.06 11.33
CA ALA A 178 9.09 -12.95 10.61
C ALA A 178 8.06 -11.91 10.14
N VAL A 179 6.93 -12.36 9.58
CA VAL A 179 5.84 -11.46 9.15
C VAL A 179 5.24 -10.70 10.33
N GLN A 180 5.04 -11.35 11.44
CA GLN A 180 4.51 -10.75 12.66
C GLN A 180 5.41 -9.63 13.17
N LEU A 181 6.71 -9.90 13.28
CA LEU A 181 7.72 -8.90 13.69
C LEU A 181 7.75 -7.72 12.71
N LEU A 182 7.72 -7.98 11.40
CA LEU A 182 7.71 -6.96 10.35
C LEU A 182 6.49 -6.03 10.41
N LEU A 183 5.35 -6.52 10.88
CA LEU A 183 4.13 -5.71 11.02
C LEU A 183 4.03 -5.02 12.39
N GLY A 184 4.90 -5.35 13.34
CA GLY A 184 4.82 -4.85 14.71
C GLY A 184 3.55 -5.35 15.43
N HIS A 185 3.08 -6.56 15.11
CA HIS A 185 1.93 -7.19 15.75
C HIS A 185 2.37 -8.08 16.91
N THR A 186 1.71 -7.94 18.06
CA THR A 186 1.92 -8.82 19.24
C THR A 186 1.08 -10.10 19.18
N LYS A 187 0.00 -10.11 18.39
CA LYS A 187 -0.91 -11.25 18.23
C LYS A 187 -0.94 -11.76 16.78
N LEU A 188 -1.14 -13.07 16.65
CA LEU A 188 -1.15 -13.82 15.38
C LEU A 188 -2.42 -13.64 14.53
N ASP A 189 -3.35 -12.77 14.91
CA ASP A 189 -4.70 -12.66 14.35
C ASP A 189 -4.75 -12.33 12.84
N TYR A 190 -3.59 -12.23 12.17
CA TYR A 190 -3.54 -11.82 10.78
C TYR A 190 -2.52 -12.58 9.93
N VAL A 191 -2.83 -13.82 9.64
CA VAL A 191 -2.35 -14.51 8.43
C VAL A 191 -3.53 -15.25 7.81
N PRO A 192 -3.82 -15.02 6.53
CA PRO A 192 -4.87 -15.78 5.87
C PRO A 192 -4.51 -17.27 5.91
N ARG A 193 -5.31 -18.06 6.64
CA ARG A 193 -5.20 -19.52 6.70
C ARG A 193 -5.52 -20.20 5.37
N ARG A 194 -5.76 -19.45 4.30
CA ARG A 194 -6.12 -20.01 3.00
C ARG A 194 -4.96 -19.94 2.02
N THR A 195 -4.52 -21.12 1.68
CA THR A 195 -3.78 -21.53 0.48
C THR A 195 -2.30 -21.19 0.39
N MET A 196 -1.47 -22.19 0.64
CA MET A 196 -0.59 -22.67 -0.43
C MET A 196 0.06 -23.99 -0.01
N SER A 197 -0.10 -25.00 -0.86
CA SER A 197 0.63 -26.26 -0.84
C SER A 197 2.14 -25.96 -0.87
N ARG A 198 2.92 -26.68 -0.05
CA ARG A 198 4.40 -26.61 0.03
C ARG A 198 5.12 -26.71 -1.32
N ARG A 199 4.49 -27.27 -2.35
CA ARG A 199 5.07 -27.46 -3.70
C ARG A 199 5.20 -26.17 -4.55
N ALA A 200 4.47 -25.10 -4.23
CA ALA A 200 4.56 -23.84 -4.99
C ALA A 200 5.74 -22.94 -4.58
N VAL A 201 6.36 -23.20 -3.42
CA VAL A 201 7.46 -22.39 -2.87
C VAL A 201 8.76 -22.64 -3.60
N THR A 202 9.00 -23.88 -4.04
CA THR A 202 10.30 -24.28 -4.64
C THR A 202 10.51 -23.69 -6.05
N ARG A 203 9.43 -23.45 -6.79
CA ARG A 203 9.52 -22.97 -8.19
C ARG A 203 9.80 -21.46 -8.31
N PHE A 204 9.55 -20.67 -7.27
CA PHE A 204 9.72 -19.22 -7.29
C PHE A 204 11.15 -18.77 -6.96
N ILE A 205 11.91 -19.62 -6.24
CA ILE A 205 13.29 -19.31 -5.82
C ILE A 205 14.26 -19.33 -7.00
N ILE A 206 13.94 -20.05 -8.08
CA ILE A 206 14.85 -20.26 -9.22
C ILE A 206 14.80 -19.10 -10.24
N ASN A 207 13.72 -18.30 -10.27
CA ASN A 207 13.52 -17.29 -11.33
C ASN A 207 13.94 -15.86 -10.98
N GLU A 208 14.32 -15.53 -9.73
CA GLU A 208 14.80 -14.18 -9.38
C GLU A 208 16.33 -14.04 -9.34
N ASN A 209 17.05 -15.14 -9.39
CA ASN A 209 18.52 -15.15 -9.55
C ASN A 209 18.91 -15.44 -11.01
N GLY A 210 18.41 -14.63 -11.95
CA GLY A 210 18.87 -14.58 -13.33
C GLY A 210 20.28 -13.98 -13.46
N GLY A 211 21.23 -14.44 -12.66
CA GLY A 211 22.66 -14.24 -12.79
C GLY A 211 23.29 -15.55 -13.18
N ARG A 212 23.73 -15.69 -14.43
CA ARG A 212 24.56 -16.76 -14.93
C ARG A 212 25.71 -17.03 -13.95
N ILE A 213 25.76 -18.23 -13.40
CA ILE A 213 27.05 -18.79 -12.99
C ILE A 213 27.53 -19.58 -14.22
N GLY A 214 28.46 -18.98 -14.95
CA GLY A 214 29.23 -19.66 -15.97
C GLY A 214 30.13 -20.69 -15.30
N THR A 215 30.22 -21.81 -15.96
CA THR A 215 31.20 -22.90 -15.93
C THR A 215 32.20 -22.90 -14.81
#